data_6e107cb37c610dea6959e66d1792a24b
#
_entry.id   6e107cb37c610dea6959e66d1792a24b
#
_cell.length_a   1.000
_cell.length_b   1.000
_cell.length_c   1.000
_cell.angle_alpha   90.00
_cell.angle_beta   90.00
_cell.angle_gamma   90.00
#
_symmetry.space_group_name_H-M   'P 1'
#
loop_
_entity.id
_entity.type
_entity.pdbx_description
1 polymer ?
#
loop_
_entity_poly.entity_id
_entity_poly.type
_entity_poly.pdbx_seq_one_letter_code
_entity_poly.pdbx_strand_id
1 'polypeptide(L)'
;MENTIAPRRVTRIRHELHRRDTVVRRITQPSPNFVAITFADPSLAGFVSASFDDHVKFIFTDAQGQPVRRDYTPLHHDAAAGELTIEFALHDSGAATQWARQAQVGDRAVIAGPRGSMVIPADYPWHLLAGDTTALPAIVRRLRELPADVRARVLVLAEDAADHRPLHSAARLDVSWVRSPEAFLSAADALQLPEGEGFAWAAGEASLMKRLRQLLVDGKQHPRTAMRVSAYWKQGAQEFHEDLVD
;
A
#
# COMPACT_ATOMS: atom_id res chain seq x y z
N MET A 1 -24.47 -19.64 23.96
CA MET A 1 -23.69 -18.37 24.01
C MET A 1 -23.91 -17.72 22.66
N GLU A 2 -24.67 -16.63 22.60
CA GLU A 2 -24.90 -15.86 21.39
C GLU A 2 -23.57 -15.28 20.93
N ASN A 3 -23.14 -15.65 19.74
CA ASN A 3 -21.95 -15.13 19.12
C ASN A 3 -22.29 -13.71 18.63
N THR A 4 -22.16 -12.73 19.52
CA THR A 4 -22.37 -11.31 19.18
C THR A 4 -21.24 -10.92 18.23
N ILE A 5 -21.53 -10.92 16.94
CA ILE A 5 -20.60 -10.39 15.92
C ILE A 5 -20.36 -8.92 16.26
N ALA A 6 -19.13 -8.58 16.66
CA ALA A 6 -18.75 -7.20 16.92
C ALA A 6 -19.08 -6.32 15.69
N PRO A 7 -19.61 -5.12 15.89
CA PRO A 7 -19.98 -4.25 14.78
C PRO A 7 -18.76 -3.96 13.91
N ARG A 8 -18.98 -3.88 12.60
CA ARG A 8 -17.91 -3.60 11.61
C ARG A 8 -17.29 -2.23 11.92
N ARG A 9 -16.02 -2.22 12.34
CA ARG A 9 -15.30 -1.01 12.77
C ARG A 9 -14.75 -0.20 11.57
N VAL A 10 -14.68 -0.81 10.39
CA VAL A 10 -14.16 -0.18 9.17
C VAL A 10 -15.22 0.74 8.60
N THR A 11 -14.85 1.99 8.33
CA THR A 11 -15.74 3.00 7.73
C THR A 11 -15.27 3.39 6.34
N ARG A 12 -16.20 3.85 5.49
CA ARG A 12 -15.89 4.34 4.15
C ARG A 12 -16.23 5.81 4.06
N ILE A 13 -15.27 6.60 3.61
CA ILE A 13 -15.42 8.03 3.35
C ILE A 13 -15.29 8.27 1.86
N ARG A 14 -16.21 9.03 1.27
CA ARG A 14 -16.08 9.51 -0.11
C ARG A 14 -15.45 10.89 -0.09
N HIS A 15 -14.56 11.16 -1.03
CA HIS A 15 -13.93 12.45 -1.21
C HIS A 15 -14.39 13.10 -2.51
N GLU A 16 -14.37 14.43 -2.53
CA GLU A 16 -14.48 15.18 -3.76
C GLU A 16 -13.25 14.90 -4.64
N LEU A 17 -13.50 14.68 -5.93
CA LEU A 17 -12.45 14.33 -6.88
C LEU A 17 -11.72 15.58 -7.36
N HIS A 18 -10.50 15.75 -6.90
CA HIS A 18 -9.60 16.80 -7.35
C HIS A 18 -8.54 16.25 -8.27
N ARG A 19 -8.23 17.00 -9.32
CA ARG A 19 -7.09 16.80 -10.21
C ARG A 19 -6.09 17.93 -9.98
N ARG A 20 -4.83 17.58 -9.71
CA ARG A 20 -3.77 18.50 -9.34
C ARG A 20 -2.62 18.37 -10.30
N ASP A 21 -2.27 19.47 -10.97
CA ASP A 21 -1.10 19.55 -11.84
C ASP A 21 0.13 19.82 -10.96
N THR A 22 0.96 18.84 -10.79
CA THR A 22 2.08 18.86 -9.84
C THR A 22 3.42 18.88 -10.55
N VAL A 23 4.44 19.32 -9.82
CA VAL A 23 5.84 19.35 -10.29
C VAL A 23 6.70 18.50 -9.36
N VAL A 24 7.63 17.73 -9.91
CA VAL A 24 8.64 17.00 -9.15
C VAL A 24 9.53 17.96 -8.39
N ARG A 25 9.52 17.88 -7.07
CA ARG A 25 10.30 18.74 -6.15
C ARG A 25 11.58 18.06 -5.65
N ARG A 26 11.50 16.78 -5.38
CA ARG A 26 12.59 16.00 -4.82
C ARG A 26 12.49 14.53 -5.24
N ILE A 27 13.63 13.89 -5.43
CA ILE A 27 13.75 12.48 -5.75
C ILE A 27 14.74 11.87 -4.78
N THR A 28 14.38 10.72 -4.20
CA THR A 28 15.26 9.92 -3.33
C THR A 28 15.14 8.45 -3.72
N GLN A 29 16.17 7.67 -3.41
CA GLN A 29 16.22 6.25 -3.71
C GLN A 29 16.35 5.47 -2.39
N PRO A 30 15.22 5.03 -1.78
CA PRO A 30 15.24 4.34 -0.48
C PRO A 30 15.86 2.95 -0.54
N SER A 31 15.87 2.29 -1.70
CA SER A 31 16.55 1.04 -1.97
C SER A 31 16.76 0.86 -3.49
N PRO A 32 17.54 -0.11 -3.96
CA PRO A 32 17.89 -0.23 -5.39
C PRO A 32 16.69 -0.28 -6.34
N ASN A 33 15.61 -0.96 -5.94
CA ASN A 33 14.43 -1.12 -6.76
C ASN A 33 13.26 -0.21 -6.33
N PHE A 34 13.56 0.91 -5.63
CA PHE A 34 12.55 1.90 -5.23
C PHE A 34 13.04 3.32 -5.50
N VAL A 35 12.13 4.15 -6.00
CA VAL A 35 12.33 5.59 -6.09
C VAL A 35 11.16 6.29 -5.40
N ALA A 36 11.46 7.19 -4.48
CA ALA A 36 10.46 8.05 -3.85
C ALA A 36 10.53 9.45 -4.46
N ILE A 37 9.40 9.90 -5.02
CA ILE A 37 9.27 11.19 -5.70
C ILE A 37 8.31 12.05 -4.91
N THR A 38 8.78 13.22 -4.52
CA THR A 38 7.96 14.26 -3.87
C THR A 38 7.50 15.25 -4.93
N PHE A 39 6.20 15.39 -5.05
CA PHE A 39 5.51 16.32 -5.91
C PHE A 39 5.07 17.54 -5.12
N ALA A 40 5.06 18.70 -5.74
CA ALA A 40 4.61 19.94 -5.12
C ALA A 40 3.60 20.68 -6.00
N ASP A 41 2.59 21.23 -5.35
CA ASP A 41 1.62 22.16 -5.91
C ASP A 41 0.82 22.82 -4.77
N PRO A 42 0.48 24.11 -4.83
CA PRO A 42 -0.32 24.78 -3.79
C PRO A 42 -1.67 24.10 -3.50
N SER A 43 -2.29 23.46 -4.49
CA SER A 43 -3.56 22.74 -4.31
C SER A 43 -3.42 21.47 -3.46
N LEU A 44 -2.19 20.98 -3.22
CA LEU A 44 -1.93 19.89 -2.30
C LEU A 44 -2.16 20.28 -0.83
N ALA A 45 -2.19 21.57 -0.48
CA ALA A 45 -2.59 22.00 0.88
C ALA A 45 -3.98 21.46 1.29
N GLY A 46 -4.88 21.30 0.32
CA GLY A 46 -6.22 20.71 0.52
C GLY A 46 -6.32 19.22 0.16
N PHE A 47 -5.19 18.51 0.04
CA PHE A 47 -5.22 17.07 -0.23
C PHE A 47 -5.71 16.30 0.99
N VAL A 48 -6.66 15.38 0.79
CA VAL A 48 -7.23 14.53 1.84
C VAL A 48 -7.00 13.07 1.51
N SER A 49 -6.42 12.34 2.45
CA SER A 49 -6.26 10.88 2.38
C SER A 49 -6.37 10.33 3.80
N ALA A 50 -7.52 9.71 4.12
CA ALA A 50 -7.88 9.31 5.47
C ALA A 50 -7.50 7.86 5.80
N SER A 51 -6.96 7.11 4.85
CA SER A 51 -6.51 5.72 5.06
C SER A 51 -5.15 5.48 4.44
N PHE A 52 -4.36 4.65 5.11
CA PHE A 52 -3.02 4.27 4.68
C PHE A 52 -2.98 3.53 3.33
N ASP A 53 -4.07 2.87 2.95
CA ASP A 53 -4.22 2.14 1.69
C ASP A 53 -5.01 2.90 0.62
N ASP A 54 -5.20 4.21 0.82
CA ASP A 54 -5.74 5.06 -0.23
C ASP A 54 -4.83 5.05 -1.45
N HIS A 55 -5.44 5.19 -2.61
CA HIS A 55 -4.71 5.34 -3.85
C HIS A 55 -5.14 6.59 -4.61
N VAL A 56 -4.19 7.18 -5.29
CA VAL A 56 -4.37 8.27 -6.24
C VAL A 56 -4.06 7.79 -7.65
N LYS A 57 -4.70 8.38 -8.63
CA LYS A 57 -4.30 8.22 -10.03
C LYS A 57 -3.10 9.12 -10.30
N PHE A 58 -1.95 8.51 -10.49
CA PHE A 58 -0.77 9.15 -11.03
C PHE A 58 -0.86 9.14 -12.56
N ILE A 59 -0.87 10.33 -13.16
CA ILE A 59 -1.09 10.52 -14.59
C ILE A 59 0.12 11.26 -15.17
N PHE A 60 0.74 10.69 -16.16
CA PHE A 60 1.94 11.21 -16.81
C PHE A 60 1.91 10.93 -18.30
N THR A 61 2.83 11.52 -19.05
CA THR A 61 3.02 11.25 -20.48
C THR A 61 4.19 10.27 -20.64
N ASP A 62 3.97 9.18 -21.37
CA ASP A 62 5.01 8.21 -21.69
C ASP A 62 5.98 8.69 -22.77
N ALA A 63 6.98 7.89 -23.08
CA ALA A 63 8.00 8.20 -24.10
C ALA A 63 7.41 8.32 -25.53
N GLN A 64 6.20 7.81 -25.75
CA GLN A 64 5.48 7.89 -27.02
C GLN A 64 4.51 9.10 -27.06
N GLY A 65 4.50 9.95 -26.01
CA GLY A 65 3.62 11.10 -25.91
C GLY A 65 2.18 10.75 -25.50
N GLN A 66 1.93 9.51 -25.05
CA GLN A 66 0.58 9.07 -24.66
C GLN A 66 0.34 9.26 -23.16
N PRO A 67 -0.88 9.68 -22.77
CA PRO A 67 -1.24 9.79 -21.37
C PRO A 67 -1.40 8.39 -20.75
N VAL A 68 -0.64 8.12 -19.70
CA VAL A 68 -0.70 6.89 -18.91
C VAL A 68 -1.17 7.24 -17.51
N ARG A 69 -2.00 6.38 -16.92
CA ARG A 69 -2.46 6.51 -15.54
C ARG A 69 -2.26 5.20 -14.78
N ARG A 70 -1.77 5.31 -13.54
CA ARG A 70 -1.57 4.17 -12.64
C ARG A 70 -1.97 4.55 -11.24
N ASP A 71 -2.36 3.55 -10.47
CA ASP A 71 -2.69 3.73 -9.05
C ASP A 71 -1.43 3.67 -8.20
N TYR A 72 -1.29 4.64 -7.30
CA TYR A 72 -0.21 4.70 -6.34
C TYR A 72 -0.70 5.12 -4.95
N THR A 73 -0.07 4.57 -3.92
CA THR A 73 -0.32 4.96 -2.55
C THR A 73 0.35 6.31 -2.25
N PRO A 74 -0.38 7.32 -1.73
CA PRO A 74 0.23 8.52 -1.19
C PRO A 74 0.98 8.18 0.10
N LEU A 75 2.31 8.07 0.01
CA LEU A 75 3.16 7.63 1.13
C LEU A 75 3.24 8.67 2.25
N HIS A 76 3.35 9.94 1.89
CA HIS A 76 3.45 11.05 2.82
C HIS A 76 2.88 12.32 2.20
N HIS A 77 2.17 13.09 3.00
CA HIS A 77 1.61 14.36 2.62
C HIS A 77 1.98 15.43 3.66
N ASP A 78 2.50 16.55 3.17
CA ASP A 78 2.76 17.75 3.96
C ASP A 78 1.89 18.88 3.42
N ALA A 79 0.79 19.17 4.13
CA ALA A 79 -0.15 20.19 3.75
C ALA A 79 0.46 21.61 3.82
N ALA A 80 1.36 21.86 4.76
CA ALA A 80 2.00 23.18 4.94
C ALA A 80 2.98 23.47 3.82
N ALA A 81 3.72 22.46 3.36
CA ALA A 81 4.62 22.57 2.23
C ALA A 81 3.91 22.44 0.86
N GLY A 82 2.66 21.98 0.82
CA GLY A 82 1.97 21.61 -0.42
C GLY A 82 2.67 20.48 -1.15
N GLU A 83 3.17 19.48 -0.41
CA GLU A 83 3.95 18.37 -0.96
C GLU A 83 3.27 17.02 -0.75
N LEU A 84 3.38 16.12 -1.74
CA LEU A 84 2.95 14.74 -1.69
C LEU A 84 4.06 13.82 -2.19
N THR A 85 4.41 12.79 -1.41
CA THR A 85 5.39 11.80 -1.80
C THR A 85 4.72 10.50 -2.22
N ILE A 86 5.11 9.99 -3.38
CA ILE A 86 4.77 8.67 -3.89
C ILE A 86 6.06 7.86 -4.01
N GLU A 87 6.03 6.60 -3.56
CA GLU A 87 7.14 5.67 -3.73
C GLU A 87 6.80 4.66 -4.83
N PHE A 88 7.69 4.54 -5.79
CA PHE A 88 7.56 3.69 -6.96
C PHE A 88 8.42 2.43 -6.76
N ALA A 89 7.79 1.27 -6.75
CA ALA A 89 8.50 0.00 -6.92
C ALA A 89 8.89 -0.13 -8.40
N LEU A 90 10.17 -0.30 -8.65
CA LEU A 90 10.73 -0.38 -10.00
C LEU A 90 10.77 -1.86 -10.44
N HIS A 91 9.99 -2.20 -11.43
CA HIS A 91 10.01 -3.50 -12.09
C HIS A 91 10.76 -3.44 -13.41
N ASP A 92 11.05 -4.59 -14.02
CA ASP A 92 11.82 -4.66 -15.27
C ASP A 92 11.13 -3.96 -16.44
N SER A 93 9.80 -3.87 -16.42
CA SER A 93 9.01 -3.27 -17.49
C SER A 93 7.84 -2.45 -16.94
N GLY A 94 7.38 -1.48 -17.74
CA GLY A 94 6.21 -0.67 -17.45
C GLY A 94 6.46 0.83 -17.58
N ALA A 95 5.50 1.54 -18.17
CA ALA A 95 5.63 2.97 -18.45
C ALA A 95 5.89 3.80 -17.19
N ALA A 96 5.24 3.45 -16.05
CA ALA A 96 5.44 4.18 -14.80
C ALA A 96 6.83 3.95 -14.18
N THR A 97 7.37 2.73 -14.29
CA THR A 97 8.75 2.43 -13.88
C THR A 97 9.75 3.20 -14.74
N GLN A 98 9.56 3.22 -16.06
CA GLN A 98 10.42 3.98 -16.99
C GLN A 98 10.38 5.47 -16.66
N TRP A 99 9.17 6.02 -16.45
CA TRP A 99 9.01 7.41 -16.08
C TRP A 99 9.72 7.72 -14.75
N ALA A 100 9.51 6.89 -13.71
CA ALA A 100 10.11 7.11 -12.39
C ALA A 100 11.65 7.02 -12.40
N ARG A 101 12.23 6.14 -13.25
CA ARG A 101 13.69 6.02 -13.44
C ARG A 101 14.31 7.24 -14.11
N GLN A 102 13.55 7.93 -14.96
CA GLN A 102 14.02 9.06 -15.77
C GLN A 102 13.61 10.42 -15.18
N ALA A 103 12.72 10.42 -14.19
CA ALA A 103 12.18 11.62 -13.59
C ALA A 103 13.27 12.58 -13.11
N GLN A 104 13.06 13.86 -13.35
CA GLN A 104 13.93 14.95 -12.92
C GLN A 104 13.13 16.00 -12.14
N VAL A 105 13.82 16.76 -11.28
CA VAL A 105 13.23 17.91 -10.61
C VAL A 105 12.76 18.90 -11.68
N GLY A 106 11.49 19.32 -11.56
CA GLY A 106 10.83 20.17 -12.55
C GLY A 106 9.89 19.43 -13.50
N ASP A 107 9.97 18.11 -13.59
CA ASP A 107 9.04 17.32 -14.42
C ASP A 107 7.60 17.45 -13.90
N ARG A 108 6.66 17.34 -14.82
CA ARG A 108 5.22 17.50 -14.52
C ARG A 108 4.50 16.16 -14.50
N ALA A 109 3.60 16.01 -13.55
CA ALA A 109 2.65 14.93 -13.50
C ALA A 109 1.34 15.40 -12.86
N VAL A 110 0.27 14.67 -13.13
CA VAL A 110 -1.04 14.95 -12.53
C VAL A 110 -1.36 13.92 -11.48
N ILE A 111 -1.79 14.39 -10.31
CA ILE A 111 -2.29 13.54 -9.21
C ILE A 111 -3.77 13.78 -9.05
N ALA A 112 -4.58 12.73 -9.25
CA ALA A 112 -6.04 12.81 -9.14
C ALA A 112 -6.56 11.89 -8.03
N GLY A 113 -7.51 12.39 -7.23
CA GLY A 113 -8.08 11.67 -6.09
C GLY A 113 -7.41 11.98 -4.76
N PRO A 114 -7.54 11.06 -3.76
CA PRO A 114 -8.27 9.81 -3.80
C PRO A 114 -9.79 10.00 -3.95
N ARG A 115 -10.48 8.98 -4.47
CA ARG A 115 -11.97 9.00 -4.59
C ARG A 115 -12.66 8.76 -3.25
N GLY A 116 -11.98 8.14 -2.34
CA GLY A 116 -12.48 7.81 -1.01
C GLY A 116 -11.45 7.03 -0.23
N SER A 117 -11.73 6.86 1.05
CA SER A 117 -10.90 6.14 1.99
C SER A 117 -11.69 5.02 2.67
N MET A 118 -11.04 3.88 2.85
CA MET A 118 -11.52 2.81 3.71
C MET A 118 -10.75 2.89 5.02
N VAL A 119 -11.34 3.56 6.00
CA VAL A 119 -10.68 3.84 7.29
C VAL A 119 -10.71 2.60 8.16
N ILE A 120 -9.56 2.00 8.36
CA ILE A 120 -9.32 0.87 9.25
C ILE A 120 -8.75 1.42 10.55
N PRO A 121 -9.44 1.25 11.70
CA PRO A 121 -8.95 1.75 12.99
C PRO A 121 -7.52 1.28 13.30
N ALA A 122 -6.73 2.15 13.92
CA ALA A 122 -5.35 1.84 14.30
C ALA A 122 -5.26 1.12 15.65
N ASP A 123 -6.33 1.11 16.43
CA ASP A 123 -6.40 0.60 17.80
C ASP A 123 -6.81 -0.88 17.90
N TYR A 124 -6.80 -1.64 16.78
CA TYR A 124 -6.85 -3.09 16.88
C TYR A 124 -5.63 -3.59 17.67
N PRO A 125 -5.78 -4.51 18.65
CA PRO A 125 -4.67 -5.02 19.45
C PRO A 125 -3.51 -5.58 18.61
N TRP A 126 -3.82 -6.08 17.42
CA TRP A 126 -2.80 -6.52 16.46
C TRP A 126 -3.19 -6.26 15.01
N HIS A 127 -2.16 -6.07 14.18
CA HIS A 127 -2.27 -5.97 12.72
C HIS A 127 -1.36 -6.99 12.06
N LEU A 128 -1.88 -7.68 11.04
CA LEU A 128 -1.09 -8.34 10.02
C LEU A 128 -1.06 -7.43 8.78
N LEU A 129 0.14 -7.08 8.33
CA LEU A 129 0.37 -6.29 7.12
C LEU A 129 1.21 -7.14 6.17
N ALA A 130 0.64 -7.59 5.05
CA ALA A 130 1.32 -8.52 4.17
C ALA A 130 1.23 -8.08 2.69
N GLY A 131 2.24 -8.42 1.90
CA GLY A 131 2.19 -8.16 0.46
C GLY A 131 3.53 -8.24 -0.22
N ASP A 132 3.55 -7.90 -1.50
CA ASP A 132 4.77 -7.74 -2.27
C ASP A 132 5.31 -6.29 -2.21
N THR A 133 6.34 -5.99 -2.98
CA THR A 133 6.97 -4.68 -3.04
C THR A 133 5.99 -3.54 -3.38
N THR A 134 4.91 -3.81 -4.13
CA THR A 134 3.91 -2.79 -4.47
C THR A 134 3.06 -2.36 -3.27
N ALA A 135 2.91 -3.23 -2.27
CA ALA A 135 2.20 -2.96 -1.02
C ALA A 135 3.04 -2.18 0.01
N LEU A 136 4.38 -2.17 -0.15
CA LEU A 136 5.31 -1.64 0.85
C LEU A 136 5.04 -0.16 1.22
N PRO A 137 4.68 0.74 0.30
CA PRO A 137 4.33 2.12 0.66
C PRO A 137 3.13 2.22 1.62
N ALA A 138 2.09 1.41 1.40
CA ALA A 138 0.93 1.35 2.30
C ALA A 138 1.30 0.76 3.67
N ILE A 139 2.12 -0.30 3.68
CA ILE A 139 2.64 -0.91 4.92
C ILE A 139 3.43 0.14 5.71
N VAL A 140 4.38 0.84 5.07
CA VAL A 140 5.19 1.88 5.72
C VAL A 140 4.33 2.99 6.28
N ARG A 141 3.32 3.43 5.54
CA ARG A 141 2.37 4.44 6.01
C ARG A 141 1.60 3.95 7.22
N ARG A 142 1.04 2.72 7.19
CA ARG A 142 0.32 2.15 8.33
C ARG A 142 1.19 2.04 9.57
N LEU A 143 2.42 1.60 9.43
CA LEU A 143 3.35 1.45 10.55
C LEU A 143 3.61 2.78 11.28
N ARG A 144 3.58 3.91 10.58
CA ARG A 144 3.70 5.26 11.17
C ARG A 144 2.45 5.69 11.95
N GLU A 145 1.29 5.11 11.64
CA GLU A 145 0.01 5.43 12.26
C GLU A 145 -0.29 4.57 13.50
N LEU A 146 0.37 3.41 13.65
CA LEU A 146 0.08 2.47 14.74
C LEU A 146 0.63 2.94 16.09
N PRO A 147 -0.17 2.91 17.15
CA PRO A 147 0.26 3.27 18.52
C PRO A 147 1.15 2.19 19.16
N ALA A 148 1.84 2.56 20.24
CA ALA A 148 2.90 1.74 20.87
C ALA A 148 2.41 0.45 21.54
N ASP A 149 1.16 0.37 21.91
CA ASP A 149 0.53 -0.78 22.58
C ASP A 149 0.05 -1.86 21.58
N VAL A 150 0.02 -1.54 20.30
CA VAL A 150 -0.37 -2.44 19.21
C VAL A 150 0.78 -3.38 18.84
N ARG A 151 0.43 -4.58 18.39
CA ARG A 151 1.37 -5.52 17.74
C ARG A 151 1.21 -5.45 16.23
N ALA A 152 2.31 -5.20 15.51
CA ALA A 152 2.34 -5.20 14.06
C ALA A 152 3.22 -6.35 13.56
N ARG A 153 2.63 -7.26 12.80
CA ARG A 153 3.34 -8.31 12.11
C ARG A 153 3.36 -8.01 10.62
N VAL A 154 4.54 -7.94 10.05
CA VAL A 154 4.76 -7.57 8.65
C VAL A 154 5.37 -8.74 7.92
N LEU A 155 4.80 -9.10 6.76
CA LEU A 155 5.34 -10.12 5.86
C LEU A 155 5.44 -9.52 4.45
N VAL A 156 6.67 -9.34 3.96
CA VAL A 156 6.91 -8.73 2.64
C VAL A 156 7.63 -9.69 1.72
N LEU A 157 7.07 -9.87 0.53
CA LEU A 157 7.75 -10.51 -0.59
C LEU A 157 8.57 -9.45 -1.34
N ALA A 158 9.89 -9.57 -1.28
CA ALA A 158 10.83 -8.80 -2.09
C ALA A 158 11.94 -9.73 -2.57
N GLU A 159 11.98 -10.00 -3.87
CA GLU A 159 12.90 -10.97 -4.49
C GLU A 159 14.36 -10.55 -4.33
N ASP A 160 14.62 -9.25 -4.43
CA ASP A 160 15.95 -8.68 -4.19
C ASP A 160 16.12 -8.36 -2.70
N ALA A 161 17.12 -9.02 -2.08
CA ALA A 161 17.46 -8.77 -0.68
C ALA A 161 17.97 -7.33 -0.43
N ALA A 162 18.43 -6.62 -1.45
CA ALA A 162 18.84 -5.23 -1.34
C ALA A 162 17.67 -4.27 -1.08
N ASP A 163 16.44 -4.70 -1.29
CA ASP A 163 15.22 -3.95 -0.92
C ASP A 163 14.73 -4.21 0.50
N HIS A 164 15.33 -5.19 1.20
CA HIS A 164 15.05 -5.45 2.61
C HIS A 164 15.60 -4.32 3.46
N ARG A 165 14.76 -3.38 3.80
CA ARG A 165 15.14 -2.18 4.56
C ARG A 165 14.50 -2.16 5.95
N PRO A 166 15.09 -1.43 6.91
CA PRO A 166 14.46 -1.22 8.20
C PRO A 166 13.09 -0.56 8.06
N LEU A 167 12.10 -1.13 8.74
CA LEU A 167 10.78 -0.53 8.89
C LEU A 167 10.64 0.00 10.31
N HIS A 168 10.00 1.15 10.47
CA HIS A 168 9.88 1.83 11.77
C HIS A 168 8.41 2.00 12.15
N SER A 169 8.11 1.76 13.42
CA SER A 169 6.79 1.98 14.03
C SER A 169 6.96 2.27 15.51
N ALA A 170 6.00 2.94 16.11
CA ALA A 170 5.85 2.97 17.57
C ALA A 170 5.34 1.62 18.09
N ALA A 171 4.58 0.87 17.28
CA ALA A 171 4.04 -0.44 17.61
C ALA A 171 5.15 -1.50 17.86
N ARG A 172 4.79 -2.58 18.53
CA ARG A 172 5.66 -3.76 18.69
C ARG A 172 5.73 -4.48 17.35
N LEU A 173 6.84 -4.25 16.63
CA LEU A 173 7.02 -4.63 15.23
C LEU A 173 7.80 -5.94 15.11
N ASP A 174 7.26 -6.87 14.32
CA ASP A 174 7.93 -8.09 13.85
C ASP A 174 7.85 -8.13 12.32
N VAL A 175 9.02 -8.17 11.65
CA VAL A 175 9.13 -8.08 10.18
C VAL A 175 9.79 -9.34 9.64
N SER A 176 9.12 -9.94 8.66
CA SER A 176 9.64 -11.06 7.87
C SER A 176 9.74 -10.66 6.40
N TRP A 177 10.93 -10.80 5.83
CA TRP A 177 11.18 -10.64 4.41
C TRP A 177 11.38 -12.01 3.77
N VAL A 178 10.72 -12.23 2.65
CA VAL A 178 10.84 -13.47 1.87
C VAL A 178 11.09 -13.14 0.40
N ARG A 179 11.66 -14.09 -0.34
CA ARG A 179 12.16 -13.83 -1.69
C ARG A 179 11.44 -14.60 -2.80
N SER A 180 10.42 -15.39 -2.45
CA SER A 180 9.59 -16.06 -3.45
C SER A 180 8.13 -16.15 -3.00
N PRO A 181 7.18 -16.28 -3.94
CA PRO A 181 5.76 -16.49 -3.63
C PRO A 181 5.51 -17.73 -2.76
N GLU A 182 6.26 -18.82 -2.98
CA GLU A 182 6.16 -20.04 -2.20
C GLU A 182 6.62 -19.82 -0.75
N ALA A 183 7.76 -19.12 -0.58
CA ALA A 183 8.26 -18.75 0.75
C ALA A 183 7.30 -17.80 1.47
N PHE A 184 6.64 -16.90 0.74
CA PHE A 184 5.62 -16.00 1.28
C PHE A 184 4.43 -16.77 1.83
N LEU A 185 3.87 -17.71 1.07
CA LEU A 185 2.74 -18.51 1.51
C LEU A 185 3.11 -19.47 2.64
N SER A 186 4.32 -20.07 2.60
CA SER A 186 4.82 -20.90 3.68
C SER A 186 5.00 -20.13 4.97
N ALA A 187 5.57 -18.91 4.90
CA ALA A 187 5.68 -18.02 6.05
C ALA A 187 4.31 -17.58 6.58
N ALA A 188 3.37 -17.25 5.69
CA ALA A 188 2.00 -16.90 6.06
C ALA A 188 1.27 -18.07 6.73
N ASP A 189 1.49 -19.31 6.27
CA ASP A 189 0.91 -20.52 6.87
C ASP A 189 1.49 -20.79 8.26
N ALA A 190 2.78 -20.62 8.43
CA ALA A 190 3.46 -20.78 9.71
C ALA A 190 3.11 -19.71 10.75
N LEU A 191 2.61 -18.54 10.32
CA LEU A 191 2.23 -17.46 11.21
C LEU A 191 1.11 -17.89 12.16
N GLN A 192 1.34 -17.70 13.46
CA GLN A 192 0.27 -17.76 14.46
C GLN A 192 -0.30 -16.36 14.66
N LEU A 193 -1.57 -16.19 14.31
CA LEU A 193 -2.27 -14.93 14.59
C LEU A 193 -2.48 -14.80 16.10
N PRO A 194 -2.25 -13.60 16.70
CA PRO A 194 -2.53 -13.41 18.12
C PRO A 194 -4.01 -13.64 18.43
N GLU A 195 -4.29 -14.06 19.64
CA GLU A 195 -5.66 -14.15 20.14
C GLU A 195 -6.32 -12.76 20.24
N GLY A 196 -7.65 -12.75 20.18
CA GLY A 196 -8.44 -11.53 20.31
C GLY A 196 -8.64 -10.80 18.97
N GLU A 197 -9.15 -9.59 19.09
CA GLU A 197 -9.53 -8.76 17.95
C GLU A 197 -8.28 -8.23 17.22
N GLY A 198 -8.23 -8.37 15.91
CA GLY A 198 -7.15 -7.86 15.10
C GLY A 198 -7.56 -7.68 13.64
N PHE A 199 -6.71 -7.05 12.85
CA PHE A 199 -7.00 -6.78 11.45
C PHE A 199 -5.89 -7.29 10.53
N ALA A 200 -6.26 -8.07 9.53
CA ALA A 200 -5.36 -8.52 8.48
C ALA A 200 -5.54 -7.68 7.20
N TRP A 201 -4.48 -6.99 6.79
CA TRP A 201 -4.44 -6.25 5.54
C TRP A 201 -3.36 -6.83 4.63
N ALA A 202 -3.70 -7.01 3.35
CA ALA A 202 -2.71 -7.46 2.37
C ALA A 202 -2.99 -6.88 0.99
N ALA A 203 -1.91 -6.64 0.22
CA ALA A 203 -2.00 -6.25 -1.18
C ALA A 203 -0.82 -6.76 -2.00
N GLY A 204 -1.01 -6.94 -3.31
CA GLY A 204 0.03 -7.40 -4.22
C GLY A 204 -0.51 -8.09 -5.46
N GLU A 205 0.24 -9.07 -5.98
CA GLU A 205 -0.14 -9.85 -7.16
C GLU A 205 -1.43 -10.66 -6.92
N ALA A 206 -2.32 -10.64 -7.91
CA ALA A 206 -3.68 -11.18 -7.80
C ALA A 206 -3.75 -12.65 -7.37
N SER A 207 -2.94 -13.54 -7.98
CA SER A 207 -2.96 -14.96 -7.67
C SER A 207 -2.40 -15.26 -6.27
N LEU A 208 -1.36 -14.54 -5.88
CA LEU A 208 -0.75 -14.63 -4.56
C LEU A 208 -1.72 -14.15 -3.48
N MET A 209 -2.38 -13.01 -3.69
CA MET A 209 -3.34 -12.44 -2.76
C MET A 209 -4.58 -13.33 -2.60
N LYS A 210 -5.06 -13.96 -3.68
CA LYS A 210 -6.15 -14.93 -3.60
C LYS A 210 -5.79 -16.14 -2.72
N ARG A 211 -4.59 -16.70 -2.87
CA ARG A 211 -4.10 -17.83 -2.05
C ARG A 211 -3.91 -17.42 -0.59
N LEU A 212 -3.33 -16.23 -0.34
CA LEU A 212 -3.21 -15.70 1.02
C LEU A 212 -4.58 -15.53 1.69
N ARG A 213 -5.56 -14.95 0.97
CA ARG A 213 -6.91 -14.78 1.48
C ARG A 213 -7.55 -16.11 1.84
N GLN A 214 -7.44 -17.11 0.99
CA GLN A 214 -7.93 -18.45 1.27
C GLN A 214 -7.28 -19.04 2.52
N LEU A 215 -5.96 -18.91 2.67
CA LEU A 215 -5.22 -19.36 3.85
C LEU A 215 -5.70 -18.66 5.13
N LEU A 216 -5.92 -17.34 5.09
CA LEU A 216 -6.41 -16.61 6.25
C LEU A 216 -7.85 -17.04 6.65
N VAL A 217 -8.73 -17.22 5.67
CA VAL A 217 -10.13 -17.58 5.91
C VAL A 217 -10.26 -19.05 6.30
N ASP A 218 -9.76 -19.96 5.45
CA ASP A 218 -10.01 -21.39 5.59
C ASP A 218 -9.00 -22.05 6.54
N GLY A 219 -7.72 -21.65 6.47
CA GLY A 219 -6.65 -22.21 7.28
C GLY A 219 -6.61 -21.63 8.70
N LYS A 220 -6.73 -20.31 8.83
CA LYS A 220 -6.60 -19.62 10.13
C LYS A 220 -7.94 -19.19 10.74
N GLN A 221 -9.05 -19.44 10.05
CA GLN A 221 -10.40 -19.08 10.51
C GLN A 221 -10.53 -17.59 10.88
N HIS A 222 -9.72 -16.72 10.21
CA HIS A 222 -9.75 -15.29 10.46
C HIS A 222 -11.04 -14.68 9.92
N PRO A 223 -11.74 -13.82 10.69
CA PRO A 223 -13.02 -13.26 10.27
C PRO A 223 -12.89 -12.41 9.00
N ARG A 224 -13.72 -12.65 7.99
CA ARG A 224 -13.75 -11.88 6.74
C ARG A 224 -14.04 -10.39 6.97
N THR A 225 -14.75 -10.05 8.03
CA THR A 225 -15.06 -8.67 8.42
C THR A 225 -13.88 -7.92 9.03
N ALA A 226 -12.85 -8.64 9.48
CA ALA A 226 -11.64 -8.11 10.09
C ALA A 226 -10.42 -8.21 9.14
N MET A 227 -10.66 -8.25 7.85
CA MET A 227 -9.58 -8.29 6.85
C MET A 227 -9.89 -7.46 5.61
N ARG A 228 -8.83 -7.04 4.93
CA ARG A 228 -8.85 -6.52 3.56
C ARG A 228 -7.69 -7.12 2.79
N VAL A 229 -7.99 -7.79 1.69
CA VAL A 229 -7.00 -8.32 0.76
C VAL A 229 -7.32 -7.78 -0.62
N SER A 230 -6.37 -7.09 -1.24
CA SER A 230 -6.54 -6.41 -2.53
C SER A 230 -5.50 -6.89 -3.53
N ALA A 231 -5.92 -7.08 -4.76
CA ALA A 231 -5.00 -7.31 -5.86
C ALA A 231 -4.64 -5.97 -6.51
N TYR A 232 -3.39 -5.54 -6.34
CA TYR A 232 -2.90 -4.29 -6.90
C TYR A 232 -2.47 -4.44 -8.35
N TRP A 233 -2.01 -5.63 -8.72
CA TRP A 233 -1.61 -5.93 -10.08
C TRP A 233 -1.83 -7.42 -10.38
N LYS A 234 -1.78 -7.75 -11.67
CA LYS A 234 -1.91 -9.11 -12.15
C LYS A 234 -0.91 -9.34 -13.27
N GLN A 235 -0.16 -10.43 -13.18
CA GLN A 235 0.81 -10.79 -14.19
C GLN A 235 0.15 -10.89 -15.57
N GLY A 236 0.71 -10.19 -16.57
CA GLY A 236 0.18 -10.14 -17.92
C GLY A 236 -0.96 -9.14 -18.18
N ALA A 237 -1.43 -8.39 -17.17
CA ALA A 237 -2.44 -7.35 -17.33
C ALA A 237 -1.81 -5.94 -17.21
N GLN A 238 -2.26 -4.99 -18.06
CA GLN A 238 -1.68 -3.63 -18.05
C GLN A 238 -2.32 -2.68 -17.04
N GLU A 239 -3.62 -2.82 -16.76
CA GLU A 239 -4.35 -2.05 -15.75
C GLU A 239 -5.19 -3.04 -14.94
N PHE A 240 -4.87 -3.21 -13.67
CA PHE A 240 -5.58 -4.14 -12.82
C PHE A 240 -5.60 -3.63 -11.37
N HIS A 241 -6.77 -3.60 -10.78
CA HIS A 241 -6.99 -3.42 -9.35
C HIS A 241 -8.30 -4.13 -8.98
N GLU A 242 -8.27 -4.97 -7.97
CA GLU A 242 -9.44 -5.70 -7.49
C GLU A 242 -9.40 -5.85 -5.96
N ASP A 243 -10.50 -5.50 -5.29
CA ASP A 243 -10.70 -5.91 -3.91
C ASP A 243 -11.23 -7.35 -3.90
N LEU A 244 -10.48 -8.26 -3.30
CA LEU A 244 -10.88 -9.66 -3.17
C LEU A 244 -11.95 -9.79 -2.07
N VAL A 245 -13.18 -9.46 -2.43
CA VAL A 245 -14.40 -9.67 -1.64
C VAL A 245 -15.14 -10.89 -2.17
N ASP A 246 -15.99 -11.50 -1.33
CA ASP A 246 -16.90 -12.56 -1.79
C ASP A 246 -18.12 -11.93 -2.43
#